data_1faeab8e3d353dca8ed8fb5f93834fd1
#
_entry.id   1faeab8e3d353dca8ed8fb5f93834fd1
#
_cell.length_a   1.000
_cell.length_b   1.000
_cell.length_c   1.000
_cell.angle_alpha   90.00
_cell.angle_beta   90.00
_cell.angle_gamma   90.00
#
_symmetry.space_group_name_H-M   'P 1'
#
loop_
_entity.id
_entity.type
_entity.pdbx_description
1 polymer ?
#
loop_
_entity_poly.entity_id
_entity_poly.type
_entity_poly.pdbx_seq_one_letter_code
_entity_poly.pdbx_strand_id
1 'polypeptide(L)'
;MVKIISDSTCDLSQELLRKYDIDILPLHILLGDKEYEDGKNITPDQIYTWSDANKTTPKTSAPALADAMELFRPYAEAGREIVCFSISAGMSTSGNVMRLAAEELGASDRIKVIDSANLSTGIGLLVVEAAIMAKNNRTASQIVSEIEKLKPNVRASFVVDTLTYLYRGGRCNAVAAMAGGVLKLHPRIVVENGVMNASKKYRGKINSVIMDYVKDMEKDLKNARPERVFITHSGCKQETVEKVRAYLEELDVFDEILETRAGGVISSHCGPGTLGVLYIAK
;
A
#
# COMPACT_ATOMS: atom_id res chain seq x y z
N MET A 1 -9.40 14.87 19.39
CA MET A 1 -8.56 14.66 18.18
C MET A 1 -9.10 13.46 17.43
N VAL A 2 -9.26 13.56 16.11
CA VAL A 2 -9.69 12.45 15.24
C VAL A 2 -8.65 11.34 15.28
N LYS A 3 -9.09 10.08 15.39
CA LYS A 3 -8.19 8.91 15.28
C LYS A 3 -8.06 8.49 13.81
N ILE A 4 -6.84 8.27 13.38
CA ILE A 4 -6.55 7.76 12.04
C ILE A 4 -6.23 6.26 12.13
N ILE A 5 -6.91 5.48 11.29
CA ILE A 5 -6.74 4.02 11.19
C ILE A 5 -6.54 3.68 9.71
N SER A 6 -5.70 2.70 9.42
CA SER A 6 -5.58 2.14 8.08
C SER A 6 -5.61 0.62 8.15
N ASP A 7 -5.99 -0.04 7.07
CA ASP A 7 -5.67 -1.45 6.98
C ASP A 7 -4.16 -1.66 6.75
N SER A 8 -3.68 -2.89 6.99
CA SER A 8 -2.25 -3.20 6.98
C SER A 8 -1.57 -2.99 5.62
N THR A 9 -2.34 -2.89 4.56
CA THR A 9 -1.81 -2.70 3.20
C THR A 9 -1.29 -1.29 2.92
N CYS A 10 -1.34 -0.36 3.89
CA CYS A 10 -0.73 0.97 3.74
C CYS A 10 0.81 0.95 3.76
N ASP A 11 1.40 -0.15 4.19
CA ASP A 11 2.86 -0.40 4.22
C ASP A 11 3.69 0.70 4.91
N LEU A 12 3.09 1.43 5.85
CA LEU A 12 3.82 2.41 6.65
C LEU A 12 4.73 1.71 7.66
N SER A 13 5.93 2.24 7.83
CA SER A 13 6.88 1.71 8.83
C SER A 13 6.35 1.91 10.26
N GLN A 14 6.80 1.06 11.19
CA GLN A 14 6.45 1.18 12.60
C GLN A 14 6.85 2.54 13.20
N GLU A 15 7.89 3.17 12.67
CA GLU A 15 8.30 4.52 13.05
C GLU A 15 7.25 5.55 12.64
N LEU A 16 6.77 5.50 11.38
CA LEU A 16 5.75 6.40 10.87
C LEU A 16 4.41 6.20 11.59
N LEU A 17 4.01 4.94 11.85
CA LEU A 17 2.80 4.64 12.61
C LEU A 17 2.84 5.29 13.99
N ARG A 18 3.96 5.17 14.71
CA ARG A 18 4.13 5.80 16.03
C ARG A 18 4.24 7.33 15.94
N LYS A 19 5.02 7.87 14.96
CA LYS A 19 5.19 9.33 14.74
C LYS A 19 3.84 10.03 14.56
N TYR A 20 2.92 9.36 13.87
CA TYR A 20 1.63 9.94 13.48
C TYR A 20 0.42 9.41 14.27
N ASP A 21 0.62 8.55 15.27
CA ASP A 21 -0.46 7.92 16.06
C ASP A 21 -1.51 7.21 15.17
N ILE A 22 -1.05 6.35 14.27
CA ILE A 22 -1.89 5.60 13.33
C ILE A 22 -2.04 4.17 13.84
N ASP A 23 -3.28 3.67 13.93
CA ASP A 23 -3.55 2.28 14.23
C ASP A 23 -3.76 1.47 12.93
N ILE A 24 -3.45 0.19 13.00
CA ILE A 24 -3.53 -0.73 11.87
C ILE A 24 -4.56 -1.83 12.15
N LEU A 25 -5.47 -2.00 11.17
CA LEU A 25 -6.35 -3.17 11.07
C LEU A 25 -5.68 -4.19 10.15
N PRO A 26 -5.19 -5.33 10.67
CA PRO A 26 -4.50 -6.32 9.88
C PRO A 26 -5.45 -7.04 8.91
N LEU A 27 -5.00 -7.26 7.67
CA LEU A 27 -5.58 -8.23 6.78
C LEU A 27 -5.02 -9.63 7.10
N HIS A 28 -5.65 -10.67 6.59
CA HIS A 28 -5.24 -12.04 6.84
C HIS A 28 -4.47 -12.65 5.67
N ILE A 29 -3.54 -13.54 6.00
CA ILE A 29 -2.69 -14.28 5.06
C ILE A 29 -2.80 -15.75 5.36
N LEU A 30 -3.14 -16.56 4.35
CA LEU A 30 -3.27 -18.00 4.46
C LEU A 30 -2.08 -18.69 3.79
N LEU A 31 -1.34 -19.45 4.55
CA LEU A 31 -0.26 -20.34 4.10
C LEU A 31 -0.73 -21.80 4.22
N GLY A 32 -1.28 -22.35 3.16
CA GLY A 32 -2.00 -23.63 3.23
C GLY A 32 -3.24 -23.49 4.12
N ASP A 33 -3.29 -24.29 5.20
CA ASP A 33 -4.41 -24.27 6.16
C ASP A 33 -4.14 -23.37 7.39
N LYS A 34 -3.01 -22.66 7.41
CA LYS A 34 -2.66 -21.77 8.54
C LYS A 34 -2.95 -20.34 8.18
N GLU A 35 -3.63 -19.65 9.09
CA GLU A 35 -3.98 -18.25 9.00
C GLU A 35 -3.05 -17.38 9.85
N TYR A 36 -2.71 -16.21 9.31
CA TYR A 36 -1.83 -15.23 9.93
C TYR A 36 -2.40 -13.82 9.73
N GLU A 37 -2.07 -12.92 10.66
CA GLU A 37 -2.39 -11.49 10.57
C GLU A 37 -1.17 -10.72 10.04
N ASP A 38 -1.41 -9.94 9.00
CA ASP A 38 -0.37 -9.13 8.34
C ASP A 38 0.24 -8.10 9.29
N GLY A 39 1.57 -8.09 9.36
CA GLY A 39 2.32 -7.19 10.24
C GLY A 39 2.34 -7.57 11.72
N LYS A 40 1.65 -8.64 12.15
CA LYS A 40 1.63 -9.10 13.54
C LYS A 40 2.45 -10.39 13.75
N ASN A 41 2.12 -11.44 13.04
CA ASN A 41 2.66 -12.78 13.33
C ASN A 41 3.25 -13.49 12.11
N ILE A 42 3.47 -12.78 11.02
CA ILE A 42 4.15 -13.28 9.83
C ILE A 42 4.97 -12.15 9.17
N THR A 43 6.09 -12.52 8.57
CA THR A 43 6.96 -11.63 7.80
C THR A 43 6.94 -11.97 6.31
N PRO A 44 7.23 -11.01 5.41
CA PRO A 44 7.38 -11.27 3.98
C PRO A 44 8.40 -12.39 3.66
N ASP A 45 9.51 -12.46 4.41
CA ASP A 45 10.54 -13.47 4.19
C ASP A 45 10.06 -14.88 4.52
N GLN A 46 9.23 -15.04 5.56
CA GLN A 46 8.56 -16.32 5.87
C GLN A 46 7.57 -16.71 4.78
N ILE A 47 6.85 -15.74 4.21
CA ILE A 47 5.93 -15.94 3.09
C ILE A 47 6.68 -16.46 1.86
N TYR A 48 7.81 -15.84 1.51
CA TYR A 48 8.63 -16.27 0.37
C TYR A 48 9.22 -17.65 0.57
N THR A 49 9.77 -17.91 1.76
CA THR A 49 10.30 -19.24 2.11
C THR A 49 9.23 -20.33 1.98
N TRP A 50 8.01 -20.05 2.48
CA TRP A 50 6.90 -20.99 2.34
C TRP A 50 6.49 -21.18 0.87
N SER A 51 6.39 -20.10 0.11
CA SER A 51 6.01 -20.13 -1.30
C SER A 51 6.99 -20.94 -2.14
N ASP A 52 8.29 -20.79 -1.87
CA ASP A 52 9.35 -21.53 -2.58
C ASP A 52 9.33 -23.02 -2.24
N ALA A 53 9.10 -23.36 -0.98
CA ALA A 53 9.01 -24.76 -0.55
C ALA A 53 7.77 -25.45 -1.12
N ASN A 54 6.63 -24.77 -1.19
CA ASN A 54 5.35 -25.35 -1.61
C ASN A 54 5.02 -25.11 -3.10
N LYS A 55 5.87 -24.39 -3.84
CA LYS A 55 5.66 -24.04 -5.27
C LYS A 55 4.31 -23.39 -5.56
N THR A 56 3.80 -22.62 -4.58
CA THR A 56 2.53 -21.91 -4.67
C THR A 56 2.65 -20.53 -4.03
N THR A 57 1.63 -19.72 -4.15
CA THR A 57 1.57 -18.38 -3.52
C THR A 57 0.53 -18.37 -2.40
N PRO A 58 0.71 -17.54 -1.38
CA PRO A 58 -0.29 -17.40 -0.32
C PRO A 58 -1.62 -16.91 -0.87
N LYS A 59 -2.68 -17.11 -0.09
CA LYS A 59 -3.96 -16.41 -0.27
C LYS A 59 -4.07 -15.31 0.77
N THR A 60 -4.84 -14.28 0.45
CA THR A 60 -5.11 -13.18 1.38
C THR A 60 -6.60 -12.93 1.47
N SER A 61 -7.06 -12.47 2.62
CA SER A 61 -8.46 -12.07 2.85
C SER A 61 -8.54 -10.70 3.53
N ALA A 62 -9.71 -10.08 3.43
CA ALA A 62 -10.06 -8.90 4.20
C ALA A 62 -9.99 -9.22 5.71
N PRO A 63 -9.92 -8.20 6.59
CA PRO A 63 -9.99 -8.41 8.03
C PRO A 63 -11.31 -9.09 8.42
N ALA A 64 -11.33 -9.78 9.56
CA ALA A 64 -12.60 -10.24 10.11
C ALA A 64 -13.42 -9.05 10.67
N LEU A 65 -14.74 -9.17 10.64
CA LEU A 65 -15.63 -8.15 11.20
C LEU A 65 -15.35 -7.92 12.69
N ALA A 66 -15.09 -9.00 13.42
CA ALA A 66 -14.79 -8.95 14.85
C ALA A 66 -13.53 -8.12 15.14
N ASP A 67 -12.46 -8.27 14.33
CA ASP A 67 -11.21 -7.53 14.51
C ASP A 67 -11.42 -6.03 14.27
N ALA A 68 -12.19 -5.68 13.25
CA ALA A 68 -12.52 -4.29 12.97
C ALA A 68 -13.37 -3.67 14.10
N MET A 69 -14.35 -4.41 14.63
CA MET A 69 -15.18 -3.96 15.77
C MET A 69 -14.32 -3.82 17.04
N GLU A 70 -13.42 -4.76 17.31
CA GLU A 70 -12.53 -4.72 18.48
C GLU A 70 -11.64 -3.47 18.43
N LEU A 71 -11.05 -3.18 17.25
CA LEU A 71 -10.20 -2.02 17.05
C LEU A 71 -10.97 -0.69 17.18
N PHE A 72 -12.20 -0.61 16.68
CA PHE A 72 -12.98 0.63 16.68
C PHE A 72 -13.68 0.92 17.99
N ARG A 73 -14.07 -0.13 18.74
CA ARG A 73 -14.88 -0.05 19.95
C ARG A 73 -14.38 0.97 20.99
N PRO A 74 -13.10 0.97 21.40
CA PRO A 74 -12.61 1.90 22.41
C PRO A 74 -12.80 3.37 22.01
N TYR A 75 -12.63 3.67 20.74
CA TYR A 75 -12.80 5.03 20.20
C TYR A 75 -14.27 5.39 20.08
N ALA A 76 -15.12 4.47 19.61
CA ALA A 76 -16.56 4.68 19.48
C ALA A 76 -17.21 4.92 20.85
N GLU A 77 -16.86 4.11 21.85
CA GLU A 77 -17.35 4.26 23.23
C GLU A 77 -16.88 5.54 23.89
N ALA A 78 -15.67 6.01 23.57
CA ALA A 78 -15.14 7.31 24.00
C ALA A 78 -15.72 8.50 23.23
N GLY A 79 -16.66 8.27 22.29
CA GLY A 79 -17.26 9.32 21.47
C GLY A 79 -16.28 10.00 20.51
N ARG A 80 -15.14 9.36 20.18
CA ARG A 80 -14.13 9.91 19.26
C ARG A 80 -14.53 9.69 17.82
N GLU A 81 -14.23 10.67 16.96
CA GLU A 81 -14.30 10.50 15.51
C GLU A 81 -13.12 9.67 15.02
N ILE A 82 -13.36 8.81 14.04
CA ILE A 82 -12.36 7.98 13.35
C ILE A 82 -12.41 8.27 11.84
N VAL A 83 -11.25 8.36 11.21
CA VAL A 83 -11.11 8.28 9.75
C VAL A 83 -10.28 7.05 9.41
N CYS A 84 -10.91 6.10 8.72
CA CYS A 84 -10.30 4.83 8.34
C CYS A 84 -9.96 4.81 6.85
N PHE A 85 -8.85 4.19 6.51
CA PHE A 85 -8.41 3.98 5.13
C PHE A 85 -8.36 2.50 4.79
N SER A 86 -8.90 2.14 3.64
CA SER A 86 -8.77 0.80 3.09
C SER A 86 -8.02 0.78 1.78
N ILE A 87 -7.41 -0.35 1.47
CA ILE A 87 -7.00 -0.67 0.10
C ILE A 87 -8.18 -0.51 -0.85
N SER A 88 -7.90 -0.22 -2.11
CA SER A 88 -8.92 -0.07 -3.14
C SER A 88 -10.00 -1.17 -3.11
N ALA A 89 -11.26 -0.76 -3.20
CA ALA A 89 -12.41 -1.67 -3.34
C ALA A 89 -12.33 -2.56 -4.59
N GLY A 90 -11.56 -2.15 -5.61
CA GLY A 90 -11.25 -2.99 -6.78
C GLY A 90 -10.30 -4.16 -6.48
N MET A 91 -9.67 -4.18 -5.29
CA MET A 91 -8.66 -5.19 -4.91
C MET A 91 -9.07 -6.01 -3.68
N SER A 92 -9.87 -5.46 -2.77
CA SER A 92 -10.30 -6.11 -1.52
C SER A 92 -11.64 -5.58 -1.03
N THR A 93 -12.31 -6.36 -0.20
CA THR A 93 -13.53 -5.96 0.52
C THR A 93 -13.25 -5.31 1.88
N SER A 94 -12.00 -4.98 2.21
CA SER A 94 -11.57 -4.42 3.50
C SER A 94 -12.42 -3.20 3.92
N GLY A 95 -12.64 -2.24 3.00
CA GLY A 95 -13.46 -1.06 3.27
C GLY A 95 -14.93 -1.38 3.59
N ASN A 96 -15.49 -2.45 3.01
CA ASN A 96 -16.86 -2.89 3.34
C ASN A 96 -16.94 -3.47 4.74
N VAL A 97 -15.93 -4.26 5.16
CA VAL A 97 -15.83 -4.78 6.53
C VAL A 97 -15.75 -3.64 7.55
N MET A 98 -14.95 -2.60 7.27
CA MET A 98 -14.84 -1.43 8.14
C MET A 98 -16.17 -0.68 8.27
N ARG A 99 -16.94 -0.52 7.16
CA ARG A 99 -18.26 0.13 7.20
C ARG A 99 -19.26 -0.68 8.02
N LEU A 100 -19.27 -2.00 7.80
CA LEU A 100 -20.15 -2.90 8.56
C LEU A 100 -19.80 -2.86 10.06
N ALA A 101 -18.52 -2.84 10.42
CA ALA A 101 -18.10 -2.69 11.82
C ALA A 101 -18.58 -1.37 12.44
N ALA A 102 -18.56 -0.27 11.68
CA ALA A 102 -19.08 1.01 12.14
C ALA A 102 -20.60 0.98 12.35
N GLU A 103 -21.34 0.27 11.49
CA GLU A 103 -22.80 0.07 11.60
C GLU A 103 -23.16 -0.77 12.84
N GLU A 104 -22.49 -1.92 13.02
CA GLU A 104 -22.70 -2.80 14.17
C GLU A 104 -22.37 -2.14 15.52
N LEU A 105 -21.46 -1.19 15.52
CA LEU A 105 -21.14 -0.37 16.71
C LEU A 105 -22.08 0.83 16.91
N GLY A 106 -23.04 1.05 16.01
CA GLY A 106 -23.90 2.24 16.05
C GLY A 106 -23.12 3.56 15.94
N ALA A 107 -22.00 3.58 15.21
CA ALA A 107 -21.06 4.68 15.14
C ALA A 107 -20.79 5.20 13.72
N SER A 108 -21.65 4.88 12.74
CA SER A 108 -21.48 5.29 11.33
C SER A 108 -21.44 6.81 11.12
N ASP A 109 -22.00 7.58 12.04
CA ASP A 109 -21.91 9.03 12.05
C ASP A 109 -20.50 9.54 12.38
N ARG A 110 -19.75 8.82 13.22
CA ARG A 110 -18.42 9.17 13.73
C ARG A 110 -17.26 8.43 13.06
N ILE A 111 -17.50 7.27 12.45
CA ILE A 111 -16.49 6.47 11.76
C ILE A 111 -16.63 6.67 10.25
N LYS A 112 -15.66 7.34 9.65
CA LYS A 112 -15.63 7.63 8.22
C LYS A 112 -14.63 6.69 7.55
N VAL A 113 -15.08 5.93 6.54
CA VAL A 113 -14.26 4.95 5.82
C VAL A 113 -13.99 5.46 4.41
N ILE A 114 -12.73 5.69 4.11
CA ILE A 114 -12.23 6.13 2.81
C ILE A 114 -11.69 4.92 2.03
N ASP A 115 -12.26 4.66 0.87
CA ASP A 115 -11.60 3.85 -0.15
C ASP A 115 -10.46 4.67 -0.75
N SER A 116 -9.23 4.23 -0.54
CA SER A 116 -8.05 4.95 -1.05
C SER A 116 -7.95 4.94 -2.58
N ALA A 117 -8.67 4.06 -3.25
CA ALA A 117 -8.48 3.72 -4.67
C ALA A 117 -7.01 3.38 -5.00
N ASN A 118 -6.27 2.89 -4.03
CA ASN A 118 -4.83 2.67 -4.10
C ASN A 118 -4.41 1.42 -3.33
N LEU A 119 -3.11 1.16 -3.31
CA LEU A 119 -2.45 0.11 -2.53
C LEU A 119 -1.14 0.62 -1.94
N SER A 120 -0.58 -0.13 -0.99
CA SER A 120 0.74 0.09 -0.41
C SER A 120 0.91 1.54 0.09
N THR A 121 2.07 2.12 -0.01
CA THR A 121 2.30 3.51 0.40
C THR A 121 1.56 4.55 -0.44
N GLY A 122 0.84 4.17 -1.49
CA GLY A 122 -0.20 5.03 -2.09
C GLY A 122 -1.34 5.32 -1.12
N ILE A 123 -1.72 4.33 -0.29
CA ILE A 123 -2.60 4.53 0.86
C ILE A 123 -1.85 5.32 1.92
N GLY A 124 -0.59 4.92 2.20
CA GLY A 124 0.28 5.54 3.21
C GLY A 124 0.42 7.06 3.04
N LEU A 125 0.54 7.56 1.82
CA LEU A 125 0.55 8.99 1.49
C LEU A 125 -0.71 9.70 2.02
N LEU A 126 -1.89 9.16 1.74
CA LEU A 126 -3.17 9.73 2.19
C LEU A 126 -3.33 9.65 3.71
N VAL A 127 -2.91 8.53 4.30
CA VAL A 127 -2.97 8.28 5.74
C VAL A 127 -2.10 9.27 6.51
N VAL A 128 -0.89 9.56 6.04
CA VAL A 128 0.01 10.55 6.65
C VAL A 128 -0.56 11.96 6.54
N GLU A 129 -1.12 12.34 5.38
CA GLU A 129 -1.79 13.63 5.23
C GLU A 129 -2.97 13.78 6.20
N ALA A 130 -3.82 12.75 6.31
CA ALA A 130 -4.93 12.74 7.25
C ALA A 130 -4.45 12.88 8.71
N ALA A 131 -3.38 12.17 9.07
CA ALA A 131 -2.82 12.22 10.42
C ALA A 131 -2.24 13.61 10.76
N ILE A 132 -1.59 14.26 9.80
CA ILE A 132 -1.12 15.65 9.95
C ILE A 132 -2.31 16.59 10.16
N MET A 133 -3.40 16.44 9.38
CA MET A 133 -4.61 17.24 9.55
C MET A 133 -5.26 16.99 10.92
N ALA A 134 -5.33 15.74 11.40
CA ALA A 134 -5.87 15.39 12.71
C ALA A 134 -5.05 16.03 13.83
N LYS A 135 -3.72 16.03 13.74
CA LYS A 135 -2.83 16.75 14.68
C LYS A 135 -3.08 18.26 14.69
N ASN A 136 -3.48 18.82 13.55
CA ASN A 136 -3.85 20.23 13.41
C ASN A 136 -5.34 20.50 13.76
N ASN A 137 -5.98 19.61 14.52
CA ASN A 137 -7.34 19.71 15.03
C ASN A 137 -8.43 19.86 13.94
N ARG A 138 -8.20 19.33 12.75
CA ARG A 138 -9.26 19.24 11.74
C ARG A 138 -10.29 18.18 12.15
N THR A 139 -11.56 18.43 11.85
CA THR A 139 -12.65 17.46 12.06
C THR A 139 -12.57 16.30 11.05
N ALA A 140 -13.20 15.18 11.35
CA ALA A 140 -13.25 14.05 10.42
C ALA A 140 -13.84 14.45 9.06
N SER A 141 -14.89 15.28 9.03
CA SER A 141 -15.49 15.77 7.78
C SER A 141 -14.53 16.63 6.95
N GLN A 142 -13.74 17.49 7.59
CA GLN A 142 -12.73 18.30 6.92
C GLN A 142 -11.60 17.41 6.35
N ILE A 143 -11.13 16.43 7.14
CA ILE A 143 -10.11 15.48 6.70
C ILE A 143 -10.61 14.69 5.48
N VAL A 144 -11.80 14.11 5.55
CA VAL A 144 -12.40 13.37 4.43
C VAL A 144 -12.48 14.24 3.18
N SER A 145 -12.98 15.48 3.30
CA SER A 145 -13.11 16.40 2.16
C SER A 145 -11.77 16.69 1.48
N GLU A 146 -10.71 16.91 2.26
CA GLU A 146 -9.38 17.20 1.68
C GLU A 146 -8.73 15.93 1.10
N ILE A 147 -8.86 14.79 1.76
CA ILE A 147 -8.33 13.52 1.26
C ILE A 147 -9.01 13.12 -0.05
N GLU A 148 -10.32 13.30 -0.19
CA GLU A 148 -11.03 13.00 -1.45
C GLU A 148 -10.53 13.87 -2.62
N LYS A 149 -10.07 15.10 -2.37
CA LYS A 149 -9.42 15.95 -3.37
C LYS A 149 -8.00 15.51 -3.72
N LEU A 150 -7.25 14.99 -2.72
CA LEU A 150 -5.88 14.52 -2.92
C LEU A 150 -5.82 13.16 -3.61
N LYS A 151 -6.78 12.30 -3.34
CA LYS A 151 -6.81 10.90 -3.80
C LYS A 151 -6.57 10.75 -5.33
N PRO A 152 -7.17 11.55 -6.22
CA PRO A 152 -6.91 11.45 -7.66
C PRO A 152 -5.47 11.83 -8.07
N ASN A 153 -4.73 12.50 -7.19
CA ASN A 153 -3.36 12.95 -7.44
C ASN A 153 -2.30 11.97 -6.92
N VAL A 154 -2.67 10.91 -6.21
CA VAL A 154 -1.73 9.86 -5.83
C VAL A 154 -1.25 9.13 -7.07
N ARG A 155 0.06 9.00 -7.19
CA ARG A 155 0.73 8.24 -8.25
C ARG A 155 1.42 7.04 -7.61
N ALA A 156 0.87 5.87 -7.88
CA ALA A 156 1.43 4.60 -7.43
C ALA A 156 1.78 3.76 -8.64
N SER A 157 3.06 3.40 -8.73
CA SER A 157 3.54 2.44 -9.72
C SER A 157 4.72 1.65 -9.19
N PHE A 158 4.96 0.50 -9.77
CA PHE A 158 6.05 -0.38 -9.37
C PHE A 158 6.47 -1.31 -10.53
N VAL A 159 7.65 -1.86 -10.43
CA VAL A 159 8.13 -2.94 -11.30
C VAL A 159 8.32 -4.21 -10.51
N VAL A 160 8.03 -5.35 -11.12
CA VAL A 160 8.10 -6.68 -10.49
C VAL A 160 9.21 -7.52 -11.11
N ASP A 161 9.86 -8.33 -10.27
CA ASP A 161 10.86 -9.29 -10.77
C ASP A 161 10.20 -10.47 -11.49
N THR A 162 9.09 -10.96 -10.98
CA THR A 162 8.32 -12.05 -11.56
C THR A 162 6.83 -11.74 -11.63
N LEU A 163 6.17 -12.19 -12.70
CA LEU A 163 4.72 -12.06 -12.87
C LEU A 163 3.93 -13.13 -12.10
N THR A 164 4.61 -14.14 -11.57
CA THR A 164 3.98 -15.32 -10.95
C THR A 164 3.03 -14.95 -9.81
N TYR A 165 3.47 -14.07 -8.92
CA TYR A 165 2.68 -13.66 -7.77
C TYR A 165 1.46 -12.85 -8.17
N LEU A 166 1.62 -11.84 -9.04
CA LEU A 166 0.51 -11.02 -9.55
C LEU A 166 -0.50 -11.86 -10.33
N TYR A 167 -0.03 -12.80 -11.16
CA TYR A 167 -0.90 -13.68 -11.94
C TYR A 167 -1.73 -14.58 -11.02
N ARG A 168 -1.08 -15.28 -10.10
CA ARG A 168 -1.75 -16.17 -9.15
C ARG A 168 -2.62 -15.42 -8.16
N GLY A 169 -2.24 -14.21 -7.80
CA GLY A 169 -3.02 -13.33 -6.92
C GLY A 169 -4.33 -12.84 -7.53
N GLY A 170 -4.44 -12.80 -8.86
CA GLY A 170 -5.68 -12.47 -9.58
C GLY A 170 -6.18 -11.02 -9.41
N ARG A 171 -5.35 -10.09 -8.90
CA ARG A 171 -5.72 -8.67 -8.71
C ARG A 171 -5.21 -7.76 -9.82
N CYS A 172 -4.51 -8.32 -10.82
CA CYS A 172 -4.03 -7.59 -11.99
C CYS A 172 -4.37 -8.35 -13.28
N ASN A 173 -5.51 -8.07 -13.86
CA ASN A 173 -5.99 -8.74 -15.09
C ASN A 173 -5.03 -8.54 -16.28
N ALA A 174 -4.36 -7.39 -16.35
CA ALA A 174 -3.39 -7.09 -17.41
C ALA A 174 -2.20 -8.07 -17.43
N VAL A 175 -1.86 -8.69 -16.30
CA VAL A 175 -0.76 -9.67 -16.18
C VAL A 175 -1.16 -11.04 -16.70
N ALA A 176 -2.44 -11.40 -16.67
CA ALA A 176 -2.95 -12.68 -17.16
C ALA A 176 -2.60 -12.90 -18.66
N ALA A 177 -2.70 -11.85 -19.47
CA ALA A 177 -2.33 -11.89 -20.89
C ALA A 177 -0.82 -11.99 -21.14
N MET A 178 0.02 -11.72 -20.13
CA MET A 178 1.48 -11.69 -20.22
C MET A 178 2.13 -12.97 -19.65
N ALA A 179 1.41 -13.72 -18.83
CA ALA A 179 1.95 -14.87 -18.09
C ALA A 179 2.33 -16.08 -18.96
N GLY A 180 1.91 -16.10 -20.22
CA GLY A 180 2.21 -17.17 -21.19
C GLY A 180 3.45 -16.97 -22.05
N GLY A 181 4.18 -15.84 -21.86
CA GLY A 181 5.19 -15.50 -22.85
C GLY A 181 6.51 -14.97 -22.41
N VAL A 182 7.58 -14.90 -22.70
CA VAL A 182 8.90 -14.26 -22.60
C VAL A 182 9.48 -14.17 -21.18
N LEU A 183 10.46 -15.03 -20.93
CA LEU A 183 11.42 -14.92 -19.82
C LEU A 183 12.03 -13.50 -19.72
N LYS A 184 12.16 -12.98 -18.50
CA LYS A 184 12.81 -11.70 -18.16
C LYS A 184 12.09 -10.43 -18.67
N LEU A 185 10.76 -10.46 -18.69
CA LEU A 185 9.96 -9.28 -18.93
C LEU A 185 9.46 -8.72 -17.60
N HIS A 186 9.79 -7.46 -17.32
CA HIS A 186 9.42 -6.76 -16.10
C HIS A 186 8.46 -5.61 -16.45
N PRO A 187 7.14 -5.77 -16.28
CA PRO A 187 6.21 -4.68 -16.55
C PRO A 187 6.26 -3.64 -15.44
N ARG A 188 6.10 -2.37 -15.81
CA ARG A 188 5.63 -1.33 -14.88
C ARG A 188 4.14 -1.52 -14.68
N ILE A 189 3.75 -1.73 -13.46
CA ILE A 189 2.36 -1.73 -13.03
C ILE A 189 2.04 -0.34 -12.50
N VAL A 190 0.90 0.22 -12.91
CA VAL A 190 0.37 1.49 -12.44
C VAL A 190 -0.98 1.26 -11.78
N VAL A 191 -1.29 2.04 -10.76
CA VAL A 191 -2.62 2.03 -10.12
C VAL A 191 -3.39 3.22 -10.65
N GLU A 192 -4.48 2.95 -11.35
CA GLU A 192 -5.36 3.94 -11.94
C GLU A 192 -6.82 3.56 -11.67
N ASN A 193 -7.60 4.52 -11.17
CA ASN A 193 -9.02 4.31 -10.84
C ASN A 193 -9.25 3.09 -9.93
N GLY A 194 -8.35 2.85 -9.00
CA GLY A 194 -8.45 1.75 -8.03
C GLY A 194 -8.10 0.36 -8.55
N VAL A 195 -7.56 0.24 -9.77
CA VAL A 195 -7.15 -1.04 -10.35
C VAL A 195 -5.72 -1.00 -10.86
N MET A 196 -5.09 -2.18 -10.92
CA MET A 196 -3.72 -2.34 -11.42
C MET A 196 -3.73 -2.58 -12.92
N ASN A 197 -2.95 -1.77 -13.68
CA ASN A 197 -2.76 -1.87 -15.11
C ASN A 197 -1.27 -2.00 -15.46
N ALA A 198 -0.95 -2.78 -16.49
CA ALA A 198 0.39 -2.81 -17.04
C ALA A 198 0.58 -1.66 -18.04
N SER A 199 1.62 -0.84 -17.86
CA SER A 199 1.90 0.31 -18.73
C SER A 199 3.11 0.07 -19.64
N LYS A 200 4.32 0.13 -19.12
CA LYS A 200 5.57 -0.06 -19.87
C LYS A 200 6.19 -1.43 -19.55
N LYS A 201 6.95 -1.98 -20.48
CA LYS A 201 7.66 -3.26 -20.32
C LYS A 201 9.15 -3.03 -20.42
N TYR A 202 9.90 -3.55 -19.43
CA TYR A 202 11.35 -3.51 -19.40
C TYR A 202 11.92 -4.92 -19.61
N ARG A 203 13.17 -4.98 -20.06
CA ARG A 203 13.93 -6.21 -20.22
C ARG A 203 15.30 -6.08 -19.56
N GLY A 204 15.78 -7.14 -18.95
CA GLY A 204 17.11 -7.17 -18.37
C GLY A 204 17.13 -7.72 -16.94
N LYS A 205 18.16 -7.39 -16.19
CA LYS A 205 18.26 -7.73 -14.77
C LYS A 205 17.39 -6.76 -13.96
N ILE A 206 16.66 -7.26 -12.98
CA ILE A 206 15.71 -6.45 -12.19
C ILE A 206 16.36 -5.19 -11.60
N ASN A 207 17.58 -5.25 -11.09
CA ASN A 207 18.25 -4.08 -10.50
C ASN A 207 18.48 -2.96 -11.54
N SER A 208 18.78 -3.28 -12.79
CA SER A 208 18.89 -2.29 -13.88
C SER A 208 17.53 -1.78 -14.30
N VAL A 209 16.54 -2.67 -14.39
CA VAL A 209 15.16 -2.33 -14.72
C VAL A 209 14.57 -1.35 -13.69
N ILE A 210 14.83 -1.54 -12.40
CA ILE A 210 14.39 -0.62 -11.36
C ILE A 210 14.94 0.80 -11.62
N MET A 211 16.22 0.93 -11.97
CA MET A 211 16.81 2.25 -12.26
C MET A 211 16.22 2.87 -13.54
N ASP A 212 16.01 2.08 -14.59
CA ASP A 212 15.39 2.55 -15.84
C ASP A 212 13.97 3.03 -15.57
N TYR A 213 13.21 2.29 -14.74
CA TYR A 213 11.85 2.66 -14.33
C TYR A 213 11.81 3.98 -13.57
N VAL A 214 12.71 4.19 -12.60
CA VAL A 214 12.74 5.43 -11.81
C VAL A 214 13.14 6.62 -12.69
N LYS A 215 14.13 6.46 -13.57
CA LYS A 215 14.54 7.50 -14.54
C LYS A 215 13.42 7.86 -15.52
N ASP A 216 12.65 6.89 -15.97
CA ASP A 216 11.49 7.16 -16.83
C ASP A 216 10.41 8.02 -16.15
N MET A 217 10.40 8.09 -14.83
CA MET A 217 9.46 8.91 -14.06
C MET A 217 9.97 10.33 -13.79
N GLU A 218 11.20 10.68 -14.21
CA GLU A 218 11.86 11.95 -13.84
C GLU A 218 10.97 13.19 -14.09
N LYS A 219 10.33 13.25 -15.26
CA LYS A 219 9.45 14.38 -15.62
C LYS A 219 8.28 14.50 -14.64
N ASP A 220 7.69 13.38 -14.27
CA ASP A 220 6.53 13.34 -13.37
C ASP A 220 6.97 13.62 -11.93
N LEU A 221 8.12 13.08 -11.50
CA LEU A 221 8.71 13.33 -10.19
C LEU A 221 9.07 14.81 -9.99
N LYS A 222 9.61 15.48 -11.01
CA LYS A 222 9.88 16.93 -10.97
C LYS A 222 8.61 17.78 -10.86
N ASN A 223 7.45 17.24 -11.22
CA ASN A 223 6.14 17.89 -11.04
C ASN A 223 5.33 17.31 -9.87
N ALA A 224 5.98 16.62 -8.94
CA ALA A 224 5.34 16.12 -7.74
C ALA A 224 5.22 17.22 -6.66
N ARG A 225 4.32 16.99 -5.70
CA ARG A 225 4.31 17.75 -4.44
C ARG A 225 5.60 17.46 -3.67
N PRO A 226 6.23 18.48 -3.04
CA PRO A 226 7.57 18.32 -2.48
C PRO A 226 7.59 17.59 -1.12
N GLU A 227 6.48 17.50 -0.42
CA GLU A 227 6.47 17.11 0.99
C GLU A 227 7.07 15.71 1.20
N ARG A 228 6.75 14.72 0.32
CA ARG A 228 7.32 13.38 0.46
C ARG A 228 7.17 12.49 -0.77
N VAL A 229 8.10 11.53 -0.88
CA VAL A 229 8.06 10.39 -1.79
C VAL A 229 8.37 9.11 -1.04
N PHE A 230 7.70 8.02 -1.39
CA PHE A 230 8.01 6.70 -0.85
C PHE A 230 8.79 5.85 -1.86
N ILE A 231 9.84 5.19 -1.38
CA ILE A 231 10.47 4.04 -2.00
C ILE A 231 9.94 2.82 -1.24
N THR A 232 9.05 2.04 -1.86
CA THR A 232 8.49 0.85 -1.23
C THR A 232 8.96 -0.38 -1.98
N HIS A 233 9.54 -1.35 -1.25
CA HIS A 233 10.09 -2.55 -1.87
C HIS A 233 9.75 -3.83 -1.12
N SER A 234 9.71 -4.96 -1.83
CA SER A 234 9.40 -6.29 -1.30
C SER A 234 10.65 -7.17 -1.14
N GLY A 235 11.75 -6.58 -0.62
CA GLY A 235 13.01 -7.28 -0.43
C GLY A 235 13.98 -7.15 -1.61
N CYS A 236 14.11 -5.96 -2.16
CA CYS A 236 15.18 -5.62 -3.10
C CYS A 236 16.56 -5.63 -2.42
N LYS A 237 17.62 -5.75 -3.21
CA LYS A 237 18.97 -5.57 -2.72
C LYS A 237 19.14 -4.14 -2.20
N GLN A 238 19.75 -3.98 -1.04
CA GLN A 238 19.96 -2.68 -0.40
C GLN A 238 20.71 -1.71 -1.33
N GLU A 239 21.73 -2.16 -2.03
CA GLU A 239 22.47 -1.36 -3.03
C GLU A 239 21.54 -0.76 -4.11
N THR A 240 20.47 -1.48 -4.50
CA THR A 240 19.53 -0.98 -5.50
C THR A 240 18.63 0.09 -4.91
N VAL A 241 18.15 -0.11 -3.68
CA VAL A 241 17.32 0.85 -2.97
C VAL A 241 18.10 2.14 -2.73
N GLU A 242 19.37 2.04 -2.30
CA GLU A 242 20.27 3.19 -2.11
C GLU A 242 20.50 3.98 -3.41
N LYS A 243 20.66 3.30 -4.54
CA LYS A 243 20.78 3.97 -5.85
C LYS A 243 19.50 4.72 -6.23
N VAL A 244 18.33 4.16 -5.94
CA VAL A 244 17.04 4.84 -6.15
C VAL A 244 16.93 6.06 -5.24
N ARG A 245 17.31 5.92 -3.97
CA ARG A 245 17.32 7.03 -3.01
C ARG A 245 18.25 8.15 -3.48
N ALA A 246 19.50 7.83 -3.83
CA ALA A 246 20.47 8.80 -4.31
C ALA A 246 19.99 9.55 -5.56
N TYR A 247 19.32 8.85 -6.48
CA TYR A 247 18.72 9.47 -7.66
C TYR A 247 17.59 10.44 -7.29
N LEU A 248 16.72 10.08 -6.34
CA LEU A 248 15.65 10.97 -5.88
C LEU A 248 16.21 12.18 -5.12
N GLU A 249 17.30 12.02 -4.37
CA GLU A 249 18.03 13.11 -3.70
C GLU A 249 18.65 14.06 -4.74
N GLU A 250 19.25 13.53 -5.82
CA GLU A 250 19.82 14.33 -6.92
C GLU A 250 18.76 15.16 -7.66
N LEU A 251 17.51 14.72 -7.69
CA LEU A 251 16.40 15.49 -8.29
C LEU A 251 16.07 16.75 -7.48
N ASP A 252 16.45 16.81 -6.21
CA ASP A 252 16.24 17.97 -5.30
C ASP A 252 14.79 18.49 -5.29
N VAL A 253 13.81 17.56 -5.22
CA VAL A 253 12.38 17.86 -5.26
C VAL A 253 11.71 17.65 -3.92
N PHE A 254 12.14 16.62 -3.15
CA PHE A 254 11.39 16.11 -2.01
C PHE A 254 12.02 16.48 -0.68
N ASP A 255 11.20 16.98 0.25
CA ASP A 255 11.60 17.26 1.63
C ASP A 255 11.87 15.96 2.42
N GLU A 256 11.06 14.91 2.17
CA GLU A 256 11.21 13.59 2.80
C GLU A 256 11.25 12.49 1.73
N ILE A 257 12.32 11.69 1.70
CA ILE A 257 12.43 10.45 0.91
C ILE A 257 12.34 9.28 1.89
N LEU A 258 11.17 8.65 1.94
CA LEU A 258 10.85 7.61 2.91
C LEU A 258 10.98 6.22 2.28
N GLU A 259 11.70 5.33 2.96
CA GLU A 259 11.84 3.93 2.57
C GLU A 259 10.96 3.05 3.45
N THR A 260 10.19 2.15 2.82
CA THR A 260 9.38 1.17 3.53
C THR A 260 9.50 -0.21 2.90
N ARG A 261 9.34 -1.24 3.72
CA ARG A 261 9.20 -2.62 3.29
C ARG A 261 7.70 -2.93 3.12
N ALA A 262 7.32 -3.44 1.94
CA ALA A 262 5.96 -3.92 1.70
C ALA A 262 5.59 -5.02 2.71
N GLY A 263 4.42 -4.92 3.31
CA GLY A 263 3.87 -5.89 4.25
C GLY A 263 3.57 -7.25 3.60
N GLY A 264 3.10 -8.18 4.39
CA GLY A 264 2.88 -9.55 3.94
C GLY A 264 1.79 -9.68 2.87
N VAL A 265 0.71 -8.90 2.98
CA VAL A 265 -0.37 -8.92 1.98
C VAL A 265 0.13 -8.41 0.63
N ILE A 266 0.77 -7.25 0.58
CA ILE A 266 1.32 -6.70 -0.66
C ILE A 266 2.40 -7.64 -1.23
N SER A 267 3.30 -8.14 -0.38
CA SER A 267 4.33 -9.11 -0.74
C SER A 267 3.78 -10.41 -1.34
N SER A 268 2.65 -10.89 -0.81
CA SER A 268 1.94 -12.10 -1.31
C SER A 268 1.45 -11.96 -2.74
N HIS A 269 1.16 -10.74 -3.19
CA HIS A 269 0.68 -10.44 -4.55
C HIS A 269 1.77 -9.92 -5.48
N CYS A 270 2.77 -9.21 -4.97
CA CYS A 270 3.83 -8.61 -5.81
C CYS A 270 5.07 -9.50 -5.94
N GLY A 271 5.32 -10.36 -4.96
CA GLY A 271 6.50 -11.23 -4.90
C GLY A 271 7.79 -10.48 -4.54
N PRO A 272 8.90 -11.22 -4.33
CA PRO A 272 10.18 -10.63 -3.97
C PRO A 272 10.75 -9.80 -5.12
N GLY A 273 11.60 -8.82 -4.79
CA GLY A 273 12.31 -7.99 -5.77
C GLY A 273 11.45 -6.92 -6.45
N THR A 274 10.22 -6.70 -5.99
CA THR A 274 9.37 -5.59 -6.45
C THR A 274 9.82 -4.27 -5.81
N LEU A 275 9.85 -3.19 -6.59
CA LEU A 275 10.08 -1.83 -6.09
C LEU A 275 9.13 -0.84 -6.77
N GLY A 276 8.54 0.02 -5.95
CA GLY A 276 7.70 1.14 -6.37
C GLY A 276 8.22 2.47 -5.85
N VAL A 277 7.94 3.53 -6.61
CA VAL A 277 8.09 4.93 -6.19
C VAL A 277 6.71 5.57 -6.22
N LEU A 278 6.26 6.06 -5.07
CA LEU A 278 4.90 6.54 -4.86
C LEU A 278 4.93 7.97 -4.31
N TYR A 279 4.12 8.84 -4.88
CA TYR A 279 4.10 10.27 -4.56
C TYR A 279 2.74 10.89 -4.87
N ILE A 280 2.54 12.15 -4.47
CA ILE A 280 1.36 12.96 -4.83
C ILE A 280 1.78 13.94 -5.92
N ALA A 281 1.09 13.96 -7.06
CA ALA A 281 1.28 14.96 -8.12
C ALA A 281 0.70 16.32 -7.70
N LYS A 282 1.23 17.40 -8.30
CA LYS A 282 0.66 18.77 -8.18
C LYS A 282 -0.65 18.90 -8.89
#